data_2a5e323ed6354ec7921f0a4650f20fa5
#
_entry.id   2a5e323ed6354ec7921f0a4650f20fa5
#
_cell.length_a   1.000
_cell.length_b   1.000
_cell.length_c   1.000
_cell.angle_alpha   90.00
_cell.angle_beta   90.00
_cell.angle_gamma   90.00
#
_symmetry.space_group_name_H-M   'P 1'
#
loop_
_entity.id
_entity.type
_entity.pdbx_description
1 polymer ?
#
loop_
_entity_poly.entity_id
_entity_poly.type
_entity_poly.pdbx_seq_one_letter_code
_entity_poly.pdbx_strand_id
1 'polypeptide(L)'
;MSQTDLIQQLRAVRVVPVVRTSSADHAETAVAWLREAGIRIFEITMTIPNAVALIGRLSRDADVLVGAGTVPDAASAQACLDAGARFLVAPWVDPALSEPCRRAGAALMLGALTPTEVRAALAAGADVVKVFPASSAGGPGHIKALASVFPGVAFCPTGGVEPGNVAAYLSAGAAFVGMGGALVDEKRIAAGDKAAIQAAARAVLT
;
A
#
# COMPACT_ATOMS: atom_id res chain seq x y z
N MET A 1 -14.98 -7.59 -10.06
CA MET A 1 -13.61 -7.19 -10.46
C MET A 1 -12.70 -8.39 -10.24
N SER A 2 -12.01 -8.86 -11.27
CA SER A 2 -11.06 -9.98 -11.15
C SER A 2 -9.77 -9.54 -10.44
N GLN A 3 -8.97 -10.51 -9.96
CA GLN A 3 -7.64 -10.21 -9.39
C GLN A 3 -6.73 -9.52 -10.41
N THR A 4 -6.81 -9.91 -11.68
CA THR A 4 -6.05 -9.27 -12.76
C THR A 4 -6.42 -7.80 -12.94
N ASP A 5 -7.73 -7.47 -12.92
CA ASP A 5 -8.20 -6.08 -13.01
C ASP A 5 -7.70 -5.25 -11.83
N LEU A 6 -7.69 -5.85 -10.64
CA LEU A 6 -7.20 -5.21 -9.41
C LEU A 6 -5.71 -4.87 -9.50
N ILE A 7 -4.88 -5.81 -9.98
CA ILE A 7 -3.44 -5.59 -10.16
C ILE A 7 -3.20 -4.51 -11.22
N GLN A 8 -4.00 -4.48 -12.30
CA GLN A 8 -3.91 -3.42 -13.29
C GLN A 8 -4.28 -2.06 -12.71
N GLN A 9 -5.32 -1.96 -11.87
CA GLN A 9 -5.67 -0.72 -11.19
C GLN A 9 -4.56 -0.24 -10.25
N LEU A 10 -3.95 -1.15 -9.48
CA LEU A 10 -2.80 -0.82 -8.62
C LEU A 10 -1.59 -0.33 -9.42
N ARG A 11 -1.35 -0.90 -10.61
CA ARG A 11 -0.28 -0.45 -11.52
C ARG A 11 -0.60 0.87 -12.22
N ALA A 12 -1.87 1.20 -12.39
CA ALA A 12 -2.30 2.44 -13.04
C ALA A 12 -2.17 3.67 -12.15
N VAL A 13 -2.16 3.49 -10.80
CA VAL A 13 -1.92 4.59 -9.87
C VAL A 13 -0.43 4.77 -9.64
N ARG A 14 -0.02 6.02 -9.40
CA ARG A 14 1.39 6.33 -9.09
C ARG A 14 1.71 6.06 -7.63
N VAL A 15 0.74 6.31 -6.75
CA VAL A 15 0.91 6.31 -5.29
C VAL A 15 -0.28 5.66 -4.62
N VAL A 16 -0.01 4.79 -3.65
CA VAL A 16 -0.98 4.24 -2.70
C VAL A 16 -0.66 4.82 -1.31
N PRO A 17 -1.54 5.63 -0.71
CA PRO A 17 -1.37 6.08 0.67
C PRO A 17 -1.38 4.90 1.64
N VAL A 18 -0.37 4.85 2.50
CA VAL A 18 -0.28 3.93 3.63
C VAL A 18 -0.80 4.67 4.85
N VAL A 19 -2.07 4.42 5.19
CA VAL A 19 -2.75 5.07 6.31
C VAL A 19 -2.32 4.37 7.60
N ARG A 20 -1.57 5.09 8.41
CA ARG A 20 -1.10 4.64 9.72
C ARG A 20 -1.25 5.79 10.71
N THR A 21 -2.25 5.69 11.57
CA THR A 21 -2.62 6.70 12.56
C THR A 21 -2.85 6.06 13.92
N SER A 22 -2.84 6.88 14.97
CA SER A 22 -3.10 6.43 16.34
C SER A 22 -4.58 6.13 16.61
N SER A 23 -5.50 6.58 15.75
CA SER A 23 -6.94 6.35 15.87
C SER A 23 -7.62 6.12 14.52
N ALA A 24 -8.78 5.44 14.57
CA ALA A 24 -9.63 5.25 13.39
C ALA A 24 -10.21 6.59 12.88
N ASP A 25 -10.51 7.54 13.75
CA ASP A 25 -11.07 8.85 13.38
C ASP A 25 -10.06 9.68 12.55
N HIS A 26 -8.77 9.67 12.95
CA HIS A 26 -7.71 10.29 12.15
C HIS A 26 -7.55 9.60 10.80
N ALA A 27 -7.67 8.27 10.75
CA ALA A 27 -7.60 7.53 9.50
C ALA A 27 -8.77 7.87 8.57
N GLU A 28 -10.01 7.94 9.08
CA GLU A 28 -11.20 8.34 8.30
C GLU A 28 -11.05 9.76 7.77
N THR A 29 -10.59 10.68 8.62
CA THR A 29 -10.32 12.07 8.24
C THR A 29 -9.28 12.14 7.11
N ALA A 30 -8.16 11.42 7.24
CA ALA A 30 -7.13 11.35 6.21
C ALA A 30 -7.69 10.82 4.89
N VAL A 31 -8.41 9.69 4.92
CA VAL A 31 -9.02 9.09 3.73
C VAL A 31 -10.00 10.07 3.07
N ALA A 32 -10.87 10.73 3.85
CA ALA A 32 -11.82 11.71 3.31
C ALA A 32 -11.11 12.87 2.58
N TRP A 33 -10.07 13.45 3.18
CA TRP A 33 -9.33 14.56 2.58
C TRP A 33 -8.54 14.15 1.34
N LEU A 34 -7.93 12.95 1.35
CA LEU A 34 -7.21 12.41 0.21
C LEU A 34 -8.16 12.04 -0.94
N ARG A 35 -9.38 11.55 -0.64
CA ARG A 35 -10.41 11.31 -1.64
C ARG A 35 -10.84 12.57 -2.36
N GLU A 36 -11.05 13.66 -1.64
CA GLU A 36 -11.37 14.96 -2.23
C GLU A 36 -10.24 15.46 -3.15
N ALA A 37 -8.99 15.07 -2.87
CA ALA A 37 -7.86 15.38 -3.74
C ALA A 37 -7.74 14.44 -4.96
N GLY A 38 -8.57 13.39 -5.06
CA GLY A 38 -8.61 12.48 -6.22
C GLY A 38 -8.06 11.07 -5.96
N ILE A 39 -7.56 10.76 -4.78
CA ILE A 39 -7.06 9.42 -4.45
C ILE A 39 -8.25 8.46 -4.19
N ARG A 40 -8.15 7.23 -4.70
CA ARG A 40 -9.22 6.21 -4.61
C ARG A 40 -8.76 4.88 -4.03
N ILE A 41 -7.46 4.67 -3.87
CA ILE A 41 -6.87 3.40 -3.37
C ILE A 41 -6.13 3.71 -2.08
N PHE A 42 -6.38 2.93 -1.01
CA PHE A 42 -5.81 3.14 0.32
C PHE A 42 -5.36 1.84 0.96
N GLU A 43 -4.17 1.82 1.55
CA GLU A 43 -3.69 0.77 2.45
C GLU A 43 -4.01 1.19 3.90
N ILE A 44 -4.93 0.48 4.58
CA ILE A 44 -5.25 0.70 6.00
C ILE A 44 -4.42 -0.26 6.85
N THR A 45 -3.53 0.26 7.68
CA THR A 45 -2.64 -0.61 8.44
C THR A 45 -3.32 -1.21 9.67
N MET A 46 -3.05 -2.50 9.93
CA MET A 46 -3.58 -3.23 11.10
C MET A 46 -3.07 -2.70 12.45
N THR A 47 -2.13 -1.75 12.42
CA THR A 47 -1.68 -1.04 13.62
C THR A 47 -2.67 0.03 14.11
N ILE A 48 -3.66 0.39 13.30
CA ILE A 48 -4.74 1.31 13.70
C ILE A 48 -5.72 0.56 14.61
N PRO A 49 -6.12 1.11 15.75
CA PRO A 49 -7.17 0.51 16.57
C PRO A 49 -8.47 0.29 15.78
N ASN A 50 -9.04 -0.90 15.89
CA ASN A 50 -10.26 -1.30 15.16
C ASN A 50 -10.13 -1.23 13.60
N ALA A 51 -8.95 -1.49 13.05
CA ALA A 51 -8.67 -1.41 11.62
C ALA A 51 -9.65 -2.23 10.75
N VAL A 52 -10.03 -3.44 11.18
CA VAL A 52 -11.00 -4.29 10.45
C VAL A 52 -12.36 -3.61 10.31
N ALA A 53 -12.86 -3.01 11.39
CA ALA A 53 -14.13 -2.27 11.35
C ALA A 53 -14.03 -1.01 10.45
N LEU A 54 -12.88 -0.34 10.47
CA LEU A 54 -12.59 0.80 9.59
C LEU A 54 -12.58 0.36 8.11
N ILE A 55 -11.89 -0.74 7.77
CA ILE A 55 -11.90 -1.32 6.43
C ILE A 55 -13.34 -1.59 5.99
N GLY A 56 -14.16 -2.21 6.85
CA GLY A 56 -15.56 -2.52 6.55
C GLY A 56 -16.41 -1.28 6.28
N ARG A 57 -16.16 -0.17 6.95
CA ARG A 57 -16.86 1.10 6.66
C ARG A 57 -16.44 1.69 5.33
N LEU A 58 -15.14 1.77 5.08
CA LEU A 58 -14.58 2.36 3.85
C LEU A 58 -14.92 1.54 2.60
N SER A 59 -14.96 0.21 2.72
CA SER A 59 -15.27 -0.70 1.60
C SER A 59 -16.72 -0.64 1.11
N ARG A 60 -17.61 0.02 1.86
CA ARG A 60 -19.02 0.25 1.42
C ARG A 60 -19.12 1.28 0.30
N ASP A 61 -18.10 2.10 0.15
CA ASP A 61 -18.05 3.09 -0.90
C ASP A 61 -17.45 2.46 -2.16
N ALA A 62 -18.27 2.34 -3.19
CA ALA A 62 -17.89 1.70 -4.46
C ALA A 62 -16.75 2.43 -5.19
N ASP A 63 -16.53 3.72 -4.89
CA ASP A 63 -15.48 4.52 -5.49
C ASP A 63 -14.11 4.38 -4.78
N VAL A 64 -14.06 3.61 -3.68
CA VAL A 64 -12.86 3.43 -2.87
C VAL A 64 -12.41 1.97 -2.91
N LEU A 65 -11.15 1.75 -3.24
CA LEU A 65 -10.50 0.46 -3.15
C LEU A 65 -9.63 0.43 -1.90
N VAL A 66 -9.98 -0.45 -0.96
CA VAL A 66 -9.31 -0.56 0.34
C VAL A 66 -8.50 -1.85 0.39
N GLY A 67 -7.27 -1.75 0.87
CA GLY A 67 -6.45 -2.88 1.27
C GLY A 67 -6.06 -2.82 2.74
N ALA A 68 -5.64 -3.95 3.29
CA ALA A 68 -5.11 -4.04 4.64
C ALA A 68 -3.59 -4.13 4.62
N GLY A 69 -2.92 -3.29 5.41
CA GLY A 69 -1.46 -3.27 5.55
C GLY A 69 -0.97 -3.78 6.90
N THR A 70 0.26 -4.26 6.93
CA THR A 70 0.90 -4.80 8.14
C THR A 70 0.07 -5.94 8.74
N VAL A 71 -0.45 -6.80 7.87
CA VAL A 71 -1.27 -7.96 8.25
C VAL A 71 -0.39 -9.00 8.94
N PRO A 72 -0.68 -9.36 10.21
CA PRO A 72 0.25 -10.15 11.01
C PRO A 72 0.14 -11.67 10.80
N ASP A 73 -1.04 -12.17 10.37
CA ASP A 73 -1.33 -13.60 10.30
C ASP A 73 -2.55 -13.91 9.40
N ALA A 74 -2.79 -15.18 9.14
CA ALA A 74 -3.90 -15.65 8.29
C ALA A 74 -5.29 -15.35 8.86
N ALA A 75 -5.45 -15.33 10.19
CA ALA A 75 -6.74 -15.03 10.81
C ALA A 75 -7.10 -13.54 10.61
N SER A 76 -6.13 -12.66 10.83
CA SER A 76 -6.27 -11.23 10.54
C SER A 76 -6.49 -10.97 9.03
N ALA A 77 -5.80 -11.72 8.18
CA ALA A 77 -6.00 -11.67 6.73
C ALA A 77 -7.45 -11.97 6.35
N GLN A 78 -8.01 -13.09 6.87
CA GLN A 78 -9.38 -13.48 6.61
C GLN A 78 -10.35 -12.41 7.11
N ALA A 79 -10.16 -11.89 8.33
CA ALA A 79 -11.01 -10.82 8.88
C ALA A 79 -11.02 -9.55 8.02
N CYS A 80 -9.85 -9.15 7.50
CA CYS A 80 -9.75 -7.99 6.60
C CYS A 80 -10.47 -8.23 5.26
N LEU A 81 -10.31 -9.43 4.69
CA LEU A 81 -10.96 -9.81 3.42
C LEU A 81 -12.48 -9.88 3.58
N ASP A 82 -12.98 -10.46 4.68
CA ASP A 82 -14.41 -10.52 5.00
C ASP A 82 -15.01 -9.11 5.22
N ALA A 83 -14.19 -8.18 5.73
CA ALA A 83 -14.55 -6.77 5.86
C ALA A 83 -14.53 -6.00 4.53
N GLY A 84 -14.03 -6.61 3.44
CA GLY A 84 -14.04 -6.03 2.10
C GLY A 84 -12.69 -5.52 1.59
N ALA A 85 -11.58 -5.84 2.29
CA ALA A 85 -10.26 -5.55 1.75
C ALA A 85 -10.05 -6.28 0.42
N ARG A 86 -9.48 -5.58 -0.58
CA ARG A 86 -9.23 -6.11 -1.91
C ARG A 86 -7.77 -6.47 -2.15
N PHE A 87 -6.88 -6.02 -1.30
CA PHE A 87 -5.48 -6.44 -1.29
C PHE A 87 -4.95 -6.50 0.14
N LEU A 88 -3.98 -7.38 0.37
CA LEU A 88 -3.28 -7.50 1.64
C LEU A 88 -1.81 -7.18 1.46
N VAL A 89 -1.24 -6.54 2.47
CA VAL A 89 0.18 -6.15 2.48
C VAL A 89 0.82 -6.58 3.80
N ALA A 90 1.94 -7.31 3.71
CA ALA A 90 2.84 -7.55 4.83
C ALA A 90 4.22 -6.95 4.53
N PRO A 91 4.94 -6.38 5.51
CA PRO A 91 6.29 -5.87 5.30
C PRO A 91 7.38 -6.97 5.35
N TRP A 92 6.99 -8.23 5.36
CA TRP A 92 7.83 -9.43 5.32
C TRP A 92 7.20 -10.48 4.41
N VAL A 93 7.91 -11.58 4.18
CA VAL A 93 7.36 -12.75 3.49
C VAL A 93 6.58 -13.61 4.47
N ASP A 94 5.30 -13.80 4.22
CA ASP A 94 4.44 -14.71 4.98
C ASP A 94 3.57 -15.55 4.02
N PRO A 95 3.93 -16.82 3.79
CA PRO A 95 3.16 -17.71 2.93
C PRO A 95 1.74 -18.01 3.44
N ALA A 96 1.47 -17.81 4.75
CA ALA A 96 0.16 -18.07 5.33
C ALA A 96 -0.92 -17.11 4.83
N LEU A 97 -0.54 -15.94 4.27
CA LEU A 97 -1.46 -14.95 3.69
C LEU A 97 -1.94 -15.33 2.29
N SER A 98 -1.27 -16.26 1.60
CA SER A 98 -1.51 -16.57 0.19
C SER A 98 -2.87 -17.23 -0.04
N GLU A 99 -3.20 -18.24 0.77
CA GLU A 99 -4.46 -18.97 0.59
C GLU A 99 -5.71 -18.11 0.86
N PRO A 100 -5.78 -17.30 1.93
CA PRO A 100 -6.87 -16.33 2.10
C PRO A 100 -7.03 -15.39 0.91
N CYS A 101 -5.94 -14.78 0.41
CA CYS A 101 -5.97 -13.88 -0.76
C CYS A 101 -6.50 -14.59 -2.00
N ARG A 102 -5.97 -15.78 -2.30
CA ARG A 102 -6.37 -16.57 -3.47
C ARG A 102 -7.86 -16.91 -3.46
N ARG A 103 -8.40 -17.33 -2.30
CA ARG A 103 -9.84 -17.65 -2.16
C ARG A 103 -10.73 -16.43 -2.34
N ALA A 104 -10.28 -15.27 -1.87
CA ALA A 104 -11.04 -14.02 -1.96
C ALA A 104 -10.85 -13.30 -3.32
N GLY A 105 -9.96 -13.77 -4.19
CA GLY A 105 -9.59 -13.06 -5.41
C GLY A 105 -8.95 -11.69 -5.13
N ALA A 106 -8.26 -11.55 -3.99
CA ALA A 106 -7.57 -10.35 -3.56
C ALA A 106 -6.09 -10.39 -4.00
N ALA A 107 -5.47 -9.22 -4.17
CA ALA A 107 -4.05 -9.15 -4.47
C ALA A 107 -3.21 -9.30 -3.19
N LEU A 108 -2.05 -9.97 -3.31
CA LEU A 108 -1.10 -10.18 -2.23
C LEU A 108 0.18 -9.38 -2.49
N MET A 109 0.56 -8.54 -1.51
CA MET A 109 1.83 -7.81 -1.52
C MET A 109 2.68 -8.27 -0.34
N LEU A 110 3.82 -8.91 -0.63
CA LEU A 110 4.76 -9.37 0.41
C LEU A 110 6.03 -8.55 0.39
N GLY A 111 6.54 -8.28 1.59
CA GLY A 111 7.73 -7.48 1.81
C GLY A 111 9.00 -8.24 1.48
N ALA A 112 9.96 -7.55 0.83
CA ALA A 112 11.28 -8.07 0.54
C ALA A 112 12.28 -6.90 0.44
N LEU A 113 13.53 -7.17 0.78
CA LEU A 113 14.62 -6.20 0.65
C LEU A 113 15.75 -6.74 -0.24
N THR A 114 15.99 -8.04 -0.20
CA THR A 114 17.08 -8.72 -0.90
C THR A 114 16.55 -9.58 -2.05
N PRO A 115 17.38 -9.95 -3.05
CA PRO A 115 16.99 -10.88 -4.10
C PRO A 115 16.47 -12.23 -3.58
N THR A 116 17.00 -12.74 -2.47
CA THR A 116 16.54 -13.98 -1.84
C THR A 116 15.12 -13.84 -1.31
N GLU A 117 14.82 -12.73 -0.65
CA GLU A 117 13.46 -12.42 -0.15
C GLU A 117 12.48 -12.15 -1.29
N VAL A 118 12.91 -11.48 -2.37
CA VAL A 118 12.07 -11.33 -3.58
C VAL A 118 11.67 -12.70 -4.13
N ARG A 119 12.61 -13.62 -4.27
CA ARG A 119 12.30 -15.00 -4.70
C ARG A 119 11.33 -15.71 -3.75
N ALA A 120 11.54 -15.54 -2.45
CA ALA A 120 10.66 -16.14 -1.43
C ALA A 120 9.25 -15.53 -1.50
N ALA A 121 9.11 -14.22 -1.66
CA ALA A 121 7.82 -13.54 -1.83
C ALA A 121 7.07 -14.04 -3.07
N LEU A 122 7.76 -14.15 -4.20
CA LEU A 122 7.18 -14.68 -5.45
C LEU A 122 6.78 -16.16 -5.31
N ALA A 123 7.60 -16.98 -4.67
CA ALA A 123 7.28 -18.38 -4.40
C ALA A 123 6.07 -18.53 -3.46
N ALA A 124 5.88 -17.58 -2.55
CA ALA A 124 4.70 -17.49 -1.69
C ALA A 124 3.46 -16.91 -2.40
N GLY A 125 3.52 -16.61 -3.70
CA GLY A 125 2.39 -16.15 -4.49
C GLY A 125 2.13 -14.65 -4.41
N ALA A 126 3.14 -13.83 -4.10
CA ALA A 126 2.99 -12.37 -4.15
C ALA A 126 2.74 -11.88 -5.57
N ASP A 127 1.69 -11.08 -5.76
CA ASP A 127 1.40 -10.36 -7.01
C ASP A 127 2.25 -9.10 -7.16
N VAL A 128 2.61 -8.52 -6.01
CA VAL A 128 3.45 -7.33 -5.90
C VAL A 128 4.49 -7.56 -4.80
N VAL A 129 5.72 -7.14 -5.03
CA VAL A 129 6.78 -7.17 -4.02
C VAL A 129 6.92 -5.77 -3.42
N LYS A 130 6.58 -5.65 -2.13
CA LYS A 130 6.79 -4.42 -1.36
C LYS A 130 8.26 -4.34 -0.95
N VAL A 131 8.96 -3.31 -1.41
CA VAL A 131 10.34 -3.05 -0.95
C VAL A 131 10.31 -2.10 0.23
N PHE A 132 10.60 -2.61 1.44
CA PHE A 132 10.49 -1.84 2.69
C PHE A 132 11.61 -2.19 3.67
N PRO A 133 12.26 -1.18 4.30
CA PRO A 133 12.13 0.27 4.05
C PRO A 133 12.98 0.72 2.84
N ALA A 134 12.35 1.33 1.82
CA ALA A 134 12.99 1.56 0.52
C ALA A 134 14.15 2.58 0.56
N SER A 135 13.99 3.70 1.27
CA SER A 135 15.02 4.74 1.33
C SER A 135 16.28 4.25 2.04
N SER A 136 16.13 3.50 3.14
CA SER A 136 17.25 2.94 3.92
C SER A 136 18.01 1.85 3.16
N ALA A 137 17.37 1.22 2.18
CA ALA A 137 17.94 0.17 1.36
C ALA A 137 18.73 0.69 0.13
N GLY A 138 18.78 2.00 -0.08
CA GLY A 138 19.46 2.60 -1.23
C GLY A 138 18.53 3.29 -2.24
N GLY A 139 17.25 3.43 -1.90
CA GLY A 139 16.30 4.23 -2.66
C GLY A 139 16.05 3.73 -4.08
N PRO A 140 15.88 4.63 -5.07
CA PRO A 140 15.64 4.26 -6.46
C PRO A 140 16.73 3.38 -7.07
N GLY A 141 17.99 3.54 -6.66
CA GLY A 141 19.10 2.69 -7.12
C GLY A 141 18.90 1.22 -6.76
N HIS A 142 18.41 0.94 -5.56
CA HIS A 142 18.10 -0.41 -5.13
C HIS A 142 16.94 -1.03 -5.94
N ILE A 143 15.87 -0.26 -6.20
CA ILE A 143 14.76 -0.70 -7.05
C ILE A 143 15.25 -1.05 -8.44
N LYS A 144 16.10 -0.21 -9.05
CA LYS A 144 16.70 -0.47 -10.36
C LYS A 144 17.50 -1.78 -10.37
N ALA A 145 18.30 -2.03 -9.32
CA ALA A 145 19.06 -3.27 -9.20
C ALA A 145 18.14 -4.51 -9.11
N LEU A 146 17.10 -4.47 -8.26
CA LEU A 146 16.12 -5.57 -8.17
C LEU A 146 15.38 -5.77 -9.50
N ALA A 147 14.91 -4.71 -10.14
CA ALA A 147 14.17 -4.79 -11.40
C ALA A 147 15.02 -5.40 -12.54
N SER A 148 16.34 -5.18 -12.55
CA SER A 148 17.23 -5.78 -13.53
C SER A 148 17.38 -7.30 -13.37
N VAL A 149 17.25 -7.81 -12.15
CA VAL A 149 17.34 -9.25 -11.83
C VAL A 149 15.97 -9.94 -11.98
N PHE A 150 14.89 -9.21 -11.76
CA PHE A 150 13.51 -9.71 -11.76
C PHE A 150 12.65 -8.96 -12.77
N PRO A 151 12.87 -9.12 -14.08
CA PRO A 151 12.09 -8.42 -15.10
C PRO A 151 10.61 -8.81 -15.02
N GLY A 152 9.72 -7.82 -15.11
CA GLY A 152 8.27 -8.01 -15.07
C GLY A 152 7.65 -8.10 -13.66
N VAL A 153 8.46 -8.21 -12.60
CA VAL A 153 7.96 -8.15 -11.23
C VAL A 153 7.47 -6.74 -10.91
N ALA A 154 6.28 -6.65 -10.30
CA ALA A 154 5.73 -5.40 -9.81
C ALA A 154 6.37 -5.06 -8.46
N PHE A 155 7.21 -4.03 -8.41
CA PHE A 155 7.80 -3.53 -7.17
C PHE A 155 7.01 -2.32 -6.65
N CYS A 156 6.73 -2.32 -5.33
CA CYS A 156 6.12 -1.21 -4.60
C CYS A 156 7.07 -0.73 -3.49
N PRO A 157 8.01 0.19 -3.78
CA PRO A 157 8.83 0.79 -2.73
C PRO A 157 7.99 1.58 -1.74
N THR A 158 8.26 1.38 -0.46
CA THR A 158 7.58 2.02 0.66
C THR A 158 8.60 2.36 1.74
N GLY A 159 8.39 3.47 2.46
CA GLY A 159 9.30 3.95 3.50
C GLY A 159 10.34 4.93 2.96
N GLY A 160 10.21 6.21 3.38
CA GLY A 160 11.02 7.33 2.89
C GLY A 160 10.67 7.77 1.46
N VAL A 161 9.47 7.40 1.00
CA VAL A 161 8.91 7.93 -0.26
C VAL A 161 8.21 9.25 0.05
N GLU A 162 8.57 10.28 -0.72
CA GLU A 162 8.07 11.65 -0.60
C GLU A 162 7.67 12.18 -1.99
N PRO A 163 6.83 13.23 -2.08
CA PRO A 163 6.40 13.77 -3.38
C PRO A 163 7.57 14.07 -4.34
N GLY A 164 8.69 14.57 -3.80
CA GLY A 164 9.87 14.92 -4.60
C GLY A 164 10.67 13.74 -5.17
N ASN A 165 10.45 12.51 -4.70
CA ASN A 165 11.22 11.34 -5.16
C ASN A 165 10.37 10.25 -5.85
N VAL A 166 9.04 10.42 -5.93
CA VAL A 166 8.13 9.46 -6.61
C VAL A 166 8.58 9.17 -8.03
N ALA A 167 8.84 10.22 -8.81
CA ALA A 167 9.25 10.07 -10.21
C ALA A 167 10.55 9.26 -10.35
N ALA A 168 11.50 9.43 -9.43
CA ALA A 168 12.74 8.67 -9.43
C ALA A 168 12.52 7.18 -9.18
N TYR A 169 11.62 6.82 -8.24
CA TYR A 169 11.26 5.43 -7.99
C TYR A 169 10.56 4.79 -9.19
N LEU A 170 9.60 5.49 -9.81
CA LEU A 170 8.90 5.00 -10.99
C LEU A 170 9.87 4.81 -12.17
N SER A 171 10.77 5.76 -12.41
CA SER A 171 11.80 5.66 -13.45
C SER A 171 12.80 4.53 -13.17
N ALA A 172 12.99 4.13 -11.92
CA ALA A 172 13.83 3.00 -11.53
C ALA A 172 13.17 1.64 -11.73
N GLY A 173 11.88 1.58 -12.13
CA GLY A 173 11.15 0.36 -12.40
C GLY A 173 10.11 -0.03 -11.33
N ALA A 174 9.79 0.86 -10.39
CA ALA A 174 8.66 0.65 -9.51
C ALA A 174 7.34 0.68 -10.30
N ALA A 175 6.42 -0.22 -10.00
CA ALA A 175 5.09 -0.24 -10.61
C ALA A 175 4.21 0.90 -10.08
N PHE A 176 4.31 1.17 -8.80
CA PHE A 176 3.72 2.29 -8.05
C PHE A 176 4.50 2.40 -6.72
N VAL A 177 4.20 3.39 -5.91
CA VAL A 177 4.85 3.56 -4.60
C VAL A 177 3.85 3.55 -3.45
N GLY A 178 4.27 3.08 -2.28
CA GLY A 178 3.53 3.24 -1.02
C GLY A 178 4.04 4.48 -0.27
N MET A 179 3.15 5.40 0.09
CA MET A 179 3.53 6.64 0.78
C MET A 179 2.76 6.80 2.08
N GLY A 180 3.48 6.82 3.19
CA GLY A 180 2.93 7.00 4.54
C GLY A 180 2.90 8.45 4.97
N GLY A 181 3.73 8.83 5.94
CA GLY A 181 3.69 10.11 6.65
C GLY A 181 3.76 11.37 5.77
N ALA A 182 4.29 11.28 4.56
CA ALA A 182 4.30 12.41 3.62
C ALA A 182 2.90 12.75 3.06
N LEU A 183 1.95 11.78 3.04
CA LEU A 183 0.55 11.98 2.68
C LEU A 183 -0.38 11.93 3.90
N VAL A 184 -0.05 11.10 4.89
CA VAL A 184 -0.85 10.87 6.10
C VAL A 184 -0.06 11.39 7.30
N ASP A 185 0.13 12.72 7.35
CA ASP A 185 0.77 13.38 8.47
C ASP A 185 -0.25 13.56 9.60
N GLU A 186 -0.14 12.71 10.62
CA GLU A 186 -1.08 12.70 11.74
C GLU A 186 -1.10 14.00 12.53
N LYS A 187 0.02 14.73 12.62
CA LYS A 187 0.05 16.04 13.30
C LYS A 187 -0.78 17.07 12.54
N ARG A 188 -0.70 17.07 11.20
CA ARG A 188 -1.53 17.94 10.35
C ARG A 188 -2.99 17.55 10.40
N ILE A 189 -3.30 16.25 10.43
CA ILE A 189 -4.67 15.74 10.58
C ILE A 189 -5.27 16.22 11.90
N ALA A 190 -4.56 16.05 13.01
CA ALA A 190 -5.00 16.51 14.34
C ALA A 190 -5.16 18.03 14.42
N ALA A 191 -4.35 18.79 13.68
CA ALA A 191 -4.44 20.25 13.59
C ALA A 191 -5.53 20.75 12.63
N GLY A 192 -6.23 19.87 11.89
CA GLY A 192 -7.23 20.26 10.91
C GLY A 192 -6.63 20.85 9.60
N ASP A 193 -5.32 20.66 9.35
CA ASP A 193 -4.61 21.20 8.19
C ASP A 193 -4.89 20.40 6.90
N LYS A 194 -6.16 20.40 6.50
CA LYS A 194 -6.64 19.74 5.29
C LYS A 194 -5.92 20.24 4.03
N ALA A 195 -5.64 21.52 3.98
CA ALA A 195 -5.04 22.15 2.80
C ALA A 195 -3.66 21.57 2.49
N ALA A 196 -2.82 21.35 3.52
CA ALA A 196 -1.50 20.77 3.35
C ALA A 196 -1.57 19.30 2.92
N ILE A 197 -2.47 18.49 3.51
CA ILE A 197 -2.68 17.09 3.10
C ILE A 197 -3.10 17.01 1.63
N GLN A 198 -4.07 17.84 1.22
CA GLN A 198 -4.54 17.85 -0.16
C GLN A 198 -3.49 18.39 -1.14
N ALA A 199 -2.67 19.35 -0.72
CA ALA A 199 -1.57 19.83 -1.55
C ALA A 199 -0.54 18.74 -1.82
N ALA A 200 -0.16 17.97 -0.77
CA ALA A 200 0.74 16.82 -0.92
C ALA A 200 0.15 15.75 -1.85
N ALA A 201 -1.15 15.46 -1.72
CA ALA A 201 -1.85 14.51 -2.58
C ALA A 201 -1.85 14.95 -4.05
N ARG A 202 -2.18 16.21 -4.33
CA ARG A 202 -2.15 16.74 -5.71
C ARG A 202 -0.76 16.69 -6.33
N ALA A 203 0.29 16.97 -5.54
CA ALA A 203 1.67 16.93 -6.03
C ALA A 203 2.15 15.55 -6.48
N VAL A 204 1.51 14.46 -6.04
CA VAL A 204 1.88 13.09 -6.44
C VAL A 204 0.98 12.49 -7.52
N LEU A 205 -0.14 13.14 -7.83
CA LEU A 205 -1.06 12.71 -8.88
C LEU A 205 -0.68 13.25 -10.27
N THR A 206 0.13 14.29 -10.31
CA THR A 206 0.69 14.90 -11.55
C THR A 206 2.01 14.23 -11.91
#